data_0701573e44a3e18bc4b72b75b0ba9a67
#
_entry.id   0701573e44a3e18bc4b72b75b0ba9a67
#
_cell.length_a   1.000
_cell.length_b   1.000
_cell.length_c   1.000
_cell.angle_alpha   90.00
_cell.angle_beta   90.00
_cell.angle_gamma   90.00
#
_symmetry.space_group_name_H-M   'P 1'
#
loop_
_entity.id
_entity.type
_entity.pdbx_description
1 polymer ?
#
loop_
_entity_poly.entity_id
_entity_poly.type
_entity_poly.pdbx_seq_one_letter_code
_entity_poly.pdbx_strand_id
1 'polypeptide(L)'
;MSDIQIRTEGQAGRITLTRPKALNALTWDMCLATEQALDAWRHDDSVKLIILDAAGDRAFCAGGDIAEMYRTGMAGDLDYGRSFWRDEYRMNAKLAEYPKPIVSFLHGFVMGGGVGIGGHCAHRIVGESTQISMPECGIGFVPDVGGTYTLARAPGRLGEYLGITTARMGPGDAIHAGFADRFHPEADWPALKQALIETGDIAALGEAPQPPDSPLATAQPEIDALFGGETLRDVLNTLKASDSDLAGDALKRLSRNAPLSMAVTLEMIHRLRSPGLDIRKALEMEYRVSHRIMEQGDFLEGIRAAIIDKDKSPNWRHALDSVPLVDVSKMLMPLGKDKLDFRERTMQIGFIGLGNMGAPMAANLARAGHAVKGFDVAGTTAEGVTSVATAQEAAQGADVVITMLPNGAILKTVAAEILPVMDKGAIHLDCSTAEMAAAHGVEAMDAPVSGGVGGAAGGTLTFMVGGSDAAFARALPLFEVMGQKAVHCGTPGNGQAAKICNNMILGVTMIATCEAFALADKLGLSREAMYDVVSTSSGQSWSMTTYCPAPGVGPQSPSDNDYQPGFAADLMLKDLRLSQQAASEVDADTPLGQAAMDLYRRFVEEEDGAGRDFSAMLPRFETRGRG
;
A
#
# COMPACT_ATOMS: atom_id res chain seq x y z
N MET A 1 22.87 -1.99 7.52
CA MET A 1 21.67 -2.70 8.01
C MET A 1 20.52 -1.78 7.72
N SER A 2 19.43 -2.29 7.23
CA SER A 2 18.21 -1.49 6.97
C SER A 2 17.63 -1.00 8.30
N ASP A 3 17.02 0.19 8.33
CA ASP A 3 16.39 0.79 9.51
C ASP A 3 15.09 0.08 9.93
N ILE A 4 14.56 -0.76 9.04
CA ILE A 4 13.38 -1.59 9.24
C ILE A 4 13.60 -2.94 8.56
N GLN A 5 13.11 -4.00 9.14
CA GLN A 5 13.15 -5.35 8.59
C GLN A 5 11.73 -5.86 8.35
N ILE A 6 11.44 -6.19 7.10
CA ILE A 6 10.13 -6.66 6.64
C ILE A 6 10.32 -8.05 6.05
N ARG A 7 9.52 -9.02 6.50
CA ARG A 7 9.63 -10.42 6.06
C ARG A 7 8.36 -11.20 6.35
N THR A 8 8.15 -12.27 5.63
CA THR A 8 7.13 -13.27 5.95
C THR A 8 7.78 -14.41 6.74
N GLU A 9 7.22 -14.76 7.89
CA GLU A 9 7.63 -15.87 8.74
C GLU A 9 6.41 -16.77 8.99
N GLY A 10 6.43 -18.03 8.52
CA GLY A 10 5.29 -18.93 8.63
C GLY A 10 4.02 -18.33 8.04
N GLN A 11 2.99 -18.15 8.86
CA GLN A 11 1.70 -17.53 8.47
C GLN A 11 1.59 -16.05 8.84
N ALA A 12 2.68 -15.40 9.26
CA ALA A 12 2.71 -14.00 9.67
C ALA A 12 3.58 -13.13 8.76
N GLY A 13 3.10 -11.93 8.43
CA GLY A 13 3.95 -10.82 8.01
C GLY A 13 4.60 -10.21 9.25
N ARG A 14 5.90 -9.97 9.25
CA ARG A 14 6.59 -9.37 10.40
C ARG A 14 7.35 -8.12 10.02
N ILE A 15 7.06 -7.05 10.74
CA ILE A 15 7.73 -5.75 10.65
C ILE A 15 8.50 -5.53 11.95
N THR A 16 9.82 -5.37 11.84
CA THR A 16 10.70 -5.12 13.00
C THR A 16 11.46 -3.81 12.79
N LEU A 17 11.28 -2.85 13.69
CA LEU A 17 12.07 -1.61 13.70
C LEU A 17 13.49 -1.93 14.17
N THR A 18 14.54 -1.49 13.45
CA THR A 18 15.92 -1.97 13.65
C THR A 18 16.94 -0.84 13.87
N ARG A 19 16.51 0.25 14.49
CA ARG A 19 17.34 1.41 14.88
C ARG A 19 17.51 1.56 16.42
N PRO A 20 17.90 0.53 17.20
CA PRO A 20 17.88 0.61 18.66
C PRO A 20 18.80 1.70 19.22
N LYS A 21 19.88 2.09 18.52
CA LYS A 21 20.77 3.20 18.92
C LYS A 21 20.06 4.56 18.87
N ALA A 22 19.10 4.73 17.96
CA ALA A 22 18.26 5.91 17.85
C ALA A 22 16.88 5.69 18.51
N LEU A 23 16.75 4.76 19.48
CA LEU A 23 15.48 4.40 20.13
C LEU A 23 14.38 4.04 19.14
N ASN A 24 14.74 3.47 18.01
CA ASN A 24 13.85 3.11 16.90
C ASN A 24 13.01 4.29 16.36
N ALA A 25 13.56 5.51 16.40
CA ALA A 25 12.90 6.70 15.86
C ALA A 25 12.52 6.47 14.38
N LEU A 26 11.28 6.82 14.05
CA LEU A 26 10.65 6.54 12.77
C LEU A 26 11.12 7.54 11.72
N THR A 27 11.65 7.04 10.62
CA THR A 27 12.00 7.85 9.43
C THR A 27 10.88 7.81 8.40
N TRP A 28 10.88 8.76 7.47
CA TRP A 28 9.94 8.76 6.35
C TRP A 28 10.01 7.47 5.53
N ASP A 29 11.24 6.98 5.22
CA ASP A 29 11.44 5.72 4.51
C ASP A 29 10.84 4.51 5.25
N MET A 30 10.91 4.49 6.59
CA MET A 30 10.29 3.44 7.39
C MET A 30 8.76 3.48 7.29
N CYS A 31 8.14 4.67 7.22
CA CYS A 31 6.70 4.81 7.00
C CYS A 31 6.28 4.25 5.63
N LEU A 32 7.01 4.65 4.57
CA LEU A 32 6.75 4.16 3.21
C LEU A 32 6.94 2.65 3.10
N ALA A 33 8.01 2.10 3.68
CA ALA A 33 8.26 0.65 3.68
C ALA A 33 7.17 -0.12 4.44
N THR A 34 6.69 0.41 5.57
CA THR A 34 5.57 -0.18 6.33
C THR A 34 4.30 -0.19 5.49
N GLU A 35 3.95 0.93 4.85
CA GLU A 35 2.77 1.04 3.99
C GLU A 35 2.83 0.04 2.83
N GLN A 36 3.98 -0.07 2.15
CA GLN A 36 4.21 -1.03 1.07
C GLN A 36 4.06 -2.49 1.53
N ALA A 37 4.57 -2.82 2.72
CA ALA A 37 4.43 -4.17 3.28
C ALA A 37 2.96 -4.53 3.56
N LEU A 38 2.20 -3.57 4.11
CA LEU A 38 0.77 -3.74 4.35
C LEU A 38 0.01 -3.97 3.03
N ASP A 39 0.35 -3.23 1.97
CA ASP A 39 -0.27 -3.40 0.65
C ASP A 39 0.04 -4.77 0.05
N ALA A 40 1.30 -5.20 0.10
CA ALA A 40 1.72 -6.51 -0.40
C ALA A 40 1.01 -7.67 0.33
N TRP A 41 0.79 -7.56 1.64
CA TRP A 41 0.18 -8.62 2.44
C TRP A 41 -1.35 -8.59 2.49
N ARG A 42 -1.97 -7.50 2.04
CA ARG A 42 -3.43 -7.32 2.09
C ARG A 42 -4.18 -8.48 1.43
N HIS A 43 -3.72 -8.91 0.27
CA HIS A 43 -4.34 -9.95 -0.56
C HIS A 43 -3.54 -11.25 -0.62
N ASP A 44 -2.45 -11.37 0.15
CA ASP A 44 -1.66 -12.60 0.26
C ASP A 44 -2.30 -13.56 1.26
N ASP A 45 -2.95 -14.60 0.76
CA ASP A 45 -3.62 -15.62 1.59
C ASP A 45 -2.65 -16.43 2.46
N SER A 46 -1.36 -16.43 2.18
CA SER A 46 -0.35 -17.07 3.03
C SER A 46 -0.08 -16.30 4.32
N VAL A 47 -0.32 -14.97 4.32
CA VAL A 47 -0.18 -14.09 5.48
C VAL A 47 -1.55 -13.91 6.14
N LYS A 48 -1.73 -14.50 7.33
CA LYS A 48 -2.99 -14.45 8.08
C LYS A 48 -3.08 -13.28 9.07
N LEU A 49 -1.95 -12.89 9.63
CA LEU A 49 -1.82 -11.77 10.57
C LEU A 49 -0.47 -11.07 10.40
N ILE A 50 -0.33 -9.91 11.05
CA ILE A 50 0.91 -9.14 11.04
C ILE A 50 1.42 -8.99 12.46
N ILE A 51 2.73 -9.15 12.66
CA ILE A 51 3.44 -8.88 13.91
C ILE A 51 4.27 -7.62 13.72
N LEU A 52 4.12 -6.66 14.63
CA LEU A 52 4.89 -5.44 14.67
C LEU A 52 5.69 -5.39 15.97
N ASP A 53 7.01 -5.36 15.86
CA ASP A 53 7.93 -5.30 17.00
C ASP A 53 9.17 -4.46 16.68
N ALA A 54 10.08 -4.35 17.67
CA ALA A 54 11.29 -3.57 17.50
C ALA A 54 12.50 -4.26 18.14
N ALA A 55 13.68 -3.96 17.62
CA ALA A 55 14.95 -4.45 18.12
C ALA A 55 15.44 -3.62 19.33
N GLY A 56 16.16 -4.27 20.23
CA GLY A 56 16.68 -3.68 21.47
C GLY A 56 15.67 -3.76 22.60
N ASP A 57 16.04 -3.23 23.76
CA ASP A 57 15.31 -3.36 25.03
C ASP A 57 14.80 -2.02 25.60
N ARG A 58 15.23 -0.89 24.99
CA ARG A 58 14.97 0.45 25.55
C ARG A 58 13.68 1.08 25.03
N ALA A 59 13.32 0.80 23.79
CA ALA A 59 12.19 1.45 23.15
C ALA A 59 11.64 0.59 22.01
N PHE A 60 10.34 0.50 21.93
CA PHE A 60 9.67 0.10 20.71
C PHE A 60 9.88 1.17 19.63
N CYS A 61 9.48 2.42 19.92
CA CYS A 61 9.77 3.60 19.09
C CYS A 61 9.56 4.88 19.92
N ALA A 62 10.56 5.74 19.98
CA ALA A 62 10.54 6.96 20.80
C ALA A 62 10.06 8.20 20.03
N GLY A 63 9.38 8.04 18.90
CA GLY A 63 8.83 9.12 18.08
C GLY A 63 9.42 9.19 16.68
N GLY A 64 9.08 10.24 15.94
CA GLY A 64 9.64 10.51 14.60
C GLY A 64 11.09 11.03 14.67
N ASP A 65 11.85 10.81 13.61
CA ASP A 65 13.19 11.39 13.44
C ASP A 65 13.07 12.84 12.95
N ILE A 66 12.94 13.77 13.93
CA ILE A 66 12.63 15.18 13.68
C ILE A 66 13.86 16.06 13.40
N ALA A 67 15.07 15.50 13.45
CA ALA A 67 16.29 16.29 13.19
C ALA A 67 16.34 16.79 11.74
N GLU A 68 15.92 15.98 10.78
CA GLU A 68 15.84 16.37 9.38
C GLU A 68 14.73 17.40 9.12
N MET A 69 13.60 17.30 9.82
CA MET A 69 12.54 18.31 9.77
C MET A 69 13.02 19.68 10.25
N TYR A 70 13.88 19.71 11.28
CA TYR A 70 14.49 20.95 11.73
C TYR A 70 15.44 21.52 10.67
N ARG A 71 16.32 20.69 10.11
CA ARG A 71 17.30 21.12 9.10
C ARG A 71 16.62 21.71 7.86
N THR A 72 15.61 21.01 7.32
CA THR A 72 14.87 21.45 6.13
C THR A 72 13.99 22.66 6.44
N GLY A 73 13.30 22.68 7.57
CA GLY A 73 12.48 23.81 8.01
C GLY A 73 13.28 25.09 8.21
N MET A 74 14.48 25.01 8.82
CA MET A 74 15.39 26.15 8.95
C MET A 74 15.97 26.65 7.62
N ALA A 75 16.04 25.76 6.62
CA ALA A 75 16.42 26.11 5.25
C ALA A 75 15.24 26.69 4.42
N GLY A 76 14.03 26.75 4.99
CA GLY A 76 12.82 27.24 4.31
C GLY A 76 12.09 26.16 3.50
N ASP A 77 12.56 24.93 3.48
CA ASP A 77 11.87 23.78 2.88
C ASP A 77 10.89 23.18 3.89
N LEU A 78 9.66 23.67 3.88
CA LEU A 78 8.56 23.18 4.72
C LEU A 78 7.87 21.96 4.12
N ASP A 79 8.07 21.69 2.83
CA ASP A 79 7.35 20.64 2.11
C ASP A 79 7.88 19.25 2.48
N TYR A 80 9.13 19.14 2.92
CA TYR A 80 9.67 17.91 3.47
C TYR A 80 8.83 17.41 4.65
N GLY A 81 8.63 18.22 5.69
CA GLY A 81 7.83 17.85 6.86
C GLY A 81 6.37 17.60 6.53
N ARG A 82 5.76 18.45 5.68
CA ARG A 82 4.37 18.28 5.22
C ARG A 82 4.17 16.95 4.48
N SER A 83 5.14 16.56 3.67
CA SER A 83 5.10 15.29 2.93
C SER A 83 5.29 14.10 3.85
N PHE A 84 6.24 14.19 4.80
CA PHE A 84 6.46 13.15 5.79
C PHE A 84 5.17 12.89 6.59
N TRP A 85 4.57 13.93 7.21
CA TRP A 85 3.33 13.77 7.99
C TRP A 85 2.16 13.27 7.16
N ARG A 86 2.02 13.70 5.91
CA ARG A 86 0.97 13.20 5.02
C ARG A 86 1.08 11.70 4.80
N ASP A 87 2.29 11.19 4.53
CA ASP A 87 2.52 9.79 4.26
C ASP A 87 2.46 8.96 5.56
N GLU A 88 2.98 9.49 6.67
CA GLU A 88 2.87 8.86 8.00
C GLU A 88 1.41 8.73 8.44
N TYR A 89 0.59 9.78 8.27
CA TYR A 89 -0.82 9.74 8.67
C TYR A 89 -1.66 8.82 7.78
N ARG A 90 -1.30 8.68 6.51
CA ARG A 90 -1.90 7.69 5.63
C ARG A 90 -1.57 6.26 6.10
N MET A 91 -0.32 5.99 6.45
CA MET A 91 0.10 4.72 7.05
C MET A 91 -0.64 4.44 8.37
N ASN A 92 -0.80 5.45 9.26
CA ASN A 92 -1.52 5.28 10.52
C ASN A 92 -2.99 4.90 10.31
N ALA A 93 -3.67 5.56 9.36
CA ALA A 93 -5.04 5.19 8.98
C ALA A 93 -5.11 3.75 8.44
N LYS A 94 -4.15 3.37 7.58
CA LYS A 94 -4.07 2.02 7.02
C LYS A 94 -3.84 0.95 8.09
N LEU A 95 -2.99 1.20 9.09
CA LEU A 95 -2.79 0.30 10.24
C LEU A 95 -4.08 0.10 11.03
N ALA A 96 -4.80 1.18 11.32
CA ALA A 96 -6.03 1.14 12.10
C ALA A 96 -7.19 0.44 11.38
N GLU A 97 -7.23 0.52 10.06
CA GLU A 97 -8.31 -0.01 9.20
C GLU A 97 -7.91 -1.30 8.47
N TYR A 98 -6.78 -1.90 8.85
CA TYR A 98 -6.23 -3.05 8.12
C TYR A 98 -7.13 -4.28 8.26
N PRO A 99 -7.44 -5.01 7.15
CA PRO A 99 -8.43 -6.08 7.17
C PRO A 99 -7.95 -7.36 7.88
N LYS A 100 -6.63 -7.53 8.07
CA LYS A 100 -6.05 -8.66 8.81
C LYS A 100 -5.61 -8.21 10.20
N PRO A 101 -5.63 -9.08 11.22
CA PRO A 101 -5.16 -8.72 12.55
C PRO A 101 -3.70 -8.25 12.55
N ILE A 102 -3.43 -7.13 13.21
CA ILE A 102 -2.08 -6.66 13.49
C ILE A 102 -1.86 -6.73 14.99
N VAL A 103 -0.78 -7.41 15.41
CA VAL A 103 -0.37 -7.54 16.81
C VAL A 103 0.90 -6.73 17.03
N SER A 104 0.86 -5.69 17.85
CA SER A 104 2.02 -4.90 18.23
C SER A 104 2.53 -5.28 19.62
N PHE A 105 3.86 -5.42 19.77
CA PHE A 105 4.55 -5.70 21.02
C PHE A 105 5.31 -4.44 21.47
N LEU A 106 4.75 -3.72 22.43
CA LEU A 106 5.12 -2.35 22.80
C LEU A 106 5.99 -2.33 24.07
N HIS A 107 7.31 -2.56 23.93
CA HIS A 107 8.25 -2.52 25.07
C HIS A 107 8.92 -1.15 25.21
N GLY A 108 9.40 -0.85 26.41
CA GLY A 108 10.16 0.37 26.71
C GLY A 108 9.40 1.64 26.32
N PHE A 109 10.09 2.59 25.71
CA PHE A 109 9.46 3.85 25.28
C PHE A 109 8.63 3.68 24.01
N VAL A 110 7.35 4.15 24.07
CA VAL A 110 6.40 4.22 22.95
C VAL A 110 5.85 5.63 22.91
N MET A 111 6.40 6.49 22.06
CA MET A 111 6.10 7.93 22.10
C MET A 111 5.83 8.49 20.71
N GLY A 112 4.92 9.43 20.57
CA GLY A 112 4.63 10.12 19.31
C GLY A 112 4.45 9.16 18.13
N GLY A 113 5.31 9.22 17.10
CA GLY A 113 5.31 8.28 15.97
C GLY A 113 5.31 6.80 16.39
N GLY A 114 5.83 6.44 17.57
CA GLY A 114 5.73 5.09 18.13
C GLY A 114 4.29 4.72 18.51
N VAL A 115 3.50 5.66 19.00
CA VAL A 115 2.05 5.47 19.17
C VAL A 115 1.38 5.36 17.81
N GLY A 116 1.81 6.16 16.82
CA GLY A 116 1.29 6.10 15.46
C GLY A 116 1.42 4.72 14.83
N ILE A 117 2.63 4.15 14.83
CA ILE A 117 2.89 2.86 14.18
C ILE A 117 2.41 1.66 15.00
N GLY A 118 2.47 1.72 16.34
CA GLY A 118 2.12 0.59 17.21
C GLY A 118 0.77 0.69 17.92
N GLY A 119 0.30 1.90 18.19
CA GLY A 119 -0.88 2.16 19.02
C GLY A 119 -2.22 2.08 18.32
N HIS A 120 -2.26 1.91 16.99
CA HIS A 120 -3.48 1.74 16.20
C HIS A 120 -3.71 0.30 15.73
N CYS A 121 -2.83 -0.62 16.08
CA CYS A 121 -2.97 -2.03 15.78
C CYS A 121 -4.19 -2.64 16.47
N ALA A 122 -4.77 -3.68 15.87
CA ALA A 122 -5.96 -4.35 16.40
C ALA A 122 -5.71 -5.02 17.78
N HIS A 123 -4.47 -5.43 18.05
CA HIS A 123 -4.05 -6.05 19.31
C HIS A 123 -2.74 -5.42 19.79
N ARG A 124 -2.82 -4.60 20.84
CA ARG A 124 -1.68 -3.87 21.41
C ARG A 124 -1.26 -4.51 22.72
N ILE A 125 -0.09 -5.16 22.71
CA ILE A 125 0.46 -5.90 23.85
C ILE A 125 1.50 -5.03 24.54
N VAL A 126 1.37 -4.85 25.85
CA VAL A 126 2.32 -4.15 26.73
C VAL A 126 2.94 -5.10 27.72
N GLY A 127 4.14 -4.80 28.17
CA GLY A 127 4.90 -5.54 29.17
C GLY A 127 5.36 -4.67 30.31
N GLU A 128 6.24 -5.21 31.16
CA GLU A 128 6.70 -4.55 32.39
C GLU A 128 7.46 -3.25 32.10
N SER A 129 8.23 -3.20 31.02
CA SER A 129 9.06 -2.04 30.66
C SER A 129 8.29 -0.92 29.95
N THR A 130 7.06 -1.18 29.53
CA THR A 130 6.27 -0.25 28.69
C THR A 130 6.06 1.10 29.33
N GLN A 131 6.36 2.15 28.56
CA GLN A 131 6.19 3.56 28.91
C GLN A 131 5.61 4.32 27.72
N ILE A 132 4.29 4.52 27.71
CA ILE A 132 3.58 5.22 26.62
C ILE A 132 3.37 6.69 26.98
N SER A 133 3.60 7.61 26.02
CA SER A 133 3.22 9.03 26.18
C SER A 133 3.08 9.72 24.83
N MET A 134 2.36 10.86 24.85
CA MET A 134 2.32 11.84 23.74
C MET A 134 3.08 13.11 24.22
N PRO A 135 4.41 13.20 23.98
CA PRO A 135 5.23 14.26 24.55
C PRO A 135 5.27 15.55 23.70
N GLU A 136 4.50 15.65 22.64
CA GLU A 136 4.60 16.64 21.56
C GLU A 136 4.48 18.07 22.06
N CYS A 137 3.59 18.35 23.04
CA CYS A 137 3.46 19.69 23.62
C CYS A 137 4.78 20.20 24.26
N GLY A 138 5.64 19.28 24.70
CA GLY A 138 6.96 19.60 25.24
C GLY A 138 7.99 20.05 24.20
N ILE A 139 7.73 19.85 22.94
CA ILE A 139 8.60 20.25 21.82
C ILE A 139 7.89 21.22 20.85
N GLY A 140 6.82 21.90 21.30
CA GLY A 140 6.14 22.88 20.49
C GLY A 140 5.28 22.29 19.36
N PHE A 141 4.90 21.01 19.47
CA PHE A 141 4.01 20.30 18.56
C PHE A 141 2.71 19.91 19.26
N VAL A 142 1.88 19.11 18.63
CA VAL A 142 0.63 18.59 19.22
C VAL A 142 0.65 17.06 19.15
N PRO A 143 -0.05 16.35 20.03
CA PRO A 143 -0.35 14.94 19.83
C PRO A 143 -0.94 14.72 18.43
N ASP A 144 -0.23 13.98 17.61
CA ASP A 144 -0.56 13.68 16.21
C ASP A 144 -0.60 12.17 15.96
N VAL A 145 -0.39 11.73 14.73
CA VAL A 145 -0.36 10.32 14.30
C VAL A 145 -1.60 9.51 14.73
N GLY A 146 -2.76 10.13 14.88
CA GLY A 146 -3.96 9.53 15.47
C GLY A 146 -3.97 9.52 17.00
N GLY A 147 -3.00 10.17 17.65
CA GLY A 147 -2.96 10.31 19.11
C GLY A 147 -4.17 11.03 19.66
N THR A 148 -4.67 12.05 18.96
CA THR A 148 -5.91 12.76 19.37
C THR A 148 -7.15 11.88 19.26
N TYR A 149 -7.17 10.90 18.35
CA TYR A 149 -8.23 9.88 18.29
C TYR A 149 -8.30 9.06 19.58
N THR A 150 -7.15 8.60 20.08
CA THR A 150 -7.08 7.82 21.33
C THR A 150 -7.38 8.71 22.54
N LEU A 151 -6.79 9.93 22.60
CA LEU A 151 -7.02 10.90 23.68
C LEU A 151 -8.49 11.31 23.78
N ALA A 152 -9.17 11.59 22.66
CA ALA A 152 -10.58 11.96 22.67
C ALA A 152 -11.51 10.83 23.17
N ARG A 153 -11.07 9.58 23.08
CA ARG A 153 -11.81 8.38 23.53
C ARG A 153 -11.43 7.94 24.93
N ALA A 154 -10.37 8.52 25.51
CA ALA A 154 -9.95 8.20 26.86
C ALA A 154 -11.05 8.52 27.89
N PRO A 155 -11.16 7.76 29.01
CA PRO A 155 -12.18 7.96 30.02
C PRO A 155 -12.14 9.38 30.63
N GLY A 156 -13.31 9.95 30.88
CA GLY A 156 -13.45 11.26 31.56
C GLY A 156 -12.63 12.36 30.90
N ARG A 157 -11.77 13.03 31.64
CA ARG A 157 -10.85 14.09 31.20
C ARG A 157 -9.38 13.60 31.11
N LEU A 158 -9.20 12.30 31.09
CA LEU A 158 -7.87 11.72 31.04
C LEU A 158 -7.13 12.11 29.74
N GLY A 159 -7.85 12.24 28.61
CA GLY A 159 -7.28 12.68 27.36
C GLY A 159 -6.69 14.08 27.42
N GLU A 160 -7.42 15.05 28.02
CA GLU A 160 -6.96 16.41 28.23
C GLU A 160 -5.72 16.42 29.16
N TYR A 161 -5.77 15.67 30.26
CA TYR A 161 -4.62 15.54 31.16
C TYR A 161 -3.39 15.02 30.44
N LEU A 162 -3.48 13.86 29.77
CA LEU A 162 -2.36 13.20 29.09
C LEU A 162 -1.82 14.06 27.93
N GLY A 163 -2.71 14.63 27.13
CA GLY A 163 -2.34 15.39 25.93
C GLY A 163 -1.56 16.66 26.22
N ILE A 164 -1.90 17.39 27.32
CA ILE A 164 -1.22 18.67 27.61
C ILE A 164 -0.13 18.56 28.67
N THR A 165 -0.18 17.56 29.58
CA THR A 165 0.87 17.37 30.61
C THR A 165 2.01 16.51 30.10
N THR A 166 1.85 15.81 28.99
CA THR A 166 2.82 14.84 28.44
C THR A 166 3.19 13.73 29.45
N ALA A 167 2.24 13.37 30.31
CA ALA A 167 2.45 12.36 31.34
C ALA A 167 2.71 10.98 30.71
N ARG A 168 3.57 10.20 31.35
CA ARG A 168 3.88 8.83 30.92
C ARG A 168 2.94 7.84 31.59
N MET A 169 2.55 6.83 30.84
CA MET A 169 1.69 5.74 31.28
C MET A 169 2.51 4.46 31.36
N GLY A 170 2.45 3.77 32.49
CA GLY A 170 2.86 2.37 32.59
C GLY A 170 1.82 1.44 31.95
N PRO A 171 2.04 0.10 31.95
CA PRO A 171 1.15 -0.83 31.27
C PRO A 171 -0.30 -0.79 31.75
N GLY A 172 -0.54 -0.72 33.07
CA GLY A 172 -1.90 -0.60 33.62
C GLY A 172 -2.60 0.71 33.23
N ASP A 173 -1.87 1.84 33.27
CA ASP A 173 -2.39 3.14 32.85
C ASP A 173 -2.70 3.17 31.35
N ALA A 174 -1.82 2.56 30.52
CA ALA A 174 -1.99 2.51 29.07
C ALA A 174 -3.26 1.72 28.68
N ILE A 175 -3.54 0.63 29.37
CA ILE A 175 -4.78 -0.14 29.19
C ILE A 175 -5.99 0.67 29.64
N HIS A 176 -5.93 1.30 30.82
CA HIS A 176 -7.02 2.12 31.33
C HIS A 176 -7.34 3.31 30.41
N ALA A 177 -6.31 3.98 29.89
CA ALA A 177 -6.46 5.12 28.98
C ALA A 177 -6.80 4.73 27.53
N GLY A 178 -6.82 3.45 27.18
CA GLY A 178 -7.14 2.95 25.83
C GLY A 178 -5.99 3.01 24.83
N PHE A 179 -4.75 3.13 25.29
CA PHE A 179 -3.54 3.07 24.46
C PHE A 179 -3.01 1.65 24.25
N ALA A 180 -3.46 0.68 25.04
CA ALA A 180 -3.13 -0.73 24.93
C ALA A 180 -4.34 -1.60 25.25
N ASP A 181 -4.26 -2.91 24.90
CA ASP A 181 -5.37 -3.85 25.07
C ASP A 181 -5.06 -4.93 26.10
N ARG A 182 -3.82 -5.43 26.12
CA ARG A 182 -3.44 -6.60 26.92
C ARG A 182 -2.06 -6.43 27.53
N PHE A 183 -1.93 -6.91 28.77
CA PHE A 183 -0.62 -7.10 29.40
C PHE A 183 -0.18 -8.56 29.23
N HIS A 184 1.09 -8.77 28.81
CA HIS A 184 1.77 -10.05 28.86
C HIS A 184 3.21 -9.81 29.34
N PRO A 185 3.73 -10.64 30.26
CA PRO A 185 5.13 -10.56 30.67
C PRO A 185 6.05 -10.62 29.45
N GLU A 186 7.05 -9.74 29.40
CA GLU A 186 7.96 -9.66 28.24
C GLU A 186 8.76 -10.96 28.03
N ALA A 187 8.96 -11.73 29.12
CA ALA A 187 9.57 -13.05 29.05
C ALA A 187 8.78 -14.05 28.19
N ASP A 188 7.46 -13.88 28.07
CA ASP A 188 6.58 -14.76 27.30
C ASP A 188 6.49 -14.38 25.82
N TRP A 189 6.89 -13.16 25.45
CA TRP A 189 6.73 -12.63 24.09
C TRP A 189 7.40 -13.45 22.98
N PRO A 190 8.61 -14.04 23.19
CA PRO A 190 9.18 -14.90 22.16
C PRO A 190 8.30 -16.10 21.82
N ALA A 191 7.72 -16.74 22.84
CA ALA A 191 6.82 -17.89 22.65
C ALA A 191 5.49 -17.47 22.01
N LEU A 192 4.91 -16.34 22.42
CA LEU A 192 3.69 -15.80 21.82
C LEU A 192 3.88 -15.46 20.34
N LYS A 193 4.99 -14.78 20.00
CA LYS A 193 5.32 -14.46 18.60
C LYS A 193 5.49 -15.74 17.77
N GLN A 194 6.19 -16.73 18.29
CA GLN A 194 6.37 -18.00 17.60
C GLN A 194 5.04 -18.72 17.36
N ALA A 195 4.16 -18.75 18.36
CA ALA A 195 2.83 -19.35 18.22
C ALA A 195 1.96 -18.63 17.18
N LEU A 196 2.00 -17.29 17.13
CA LEU A 196 1.33 -16.48 16.10
C LEU A 196 1.87 -16.78 14.68
N ILE A 197 3.21 -16.92 14.54
CA ILE A 197 3.86 -17.26 13.28
C ILE A 197 3.44 -18.64 12.77
N GLU A 198 3.37 -19.63 13.68
CA GLU A 198 3.03 -21.03 13.33
C GLU A 198 1.56 -21.21 13.00
N THR A 199 0.67 -20.58 13.77
CA THR A 199 -0.77 -20.79 13.66
C THR A 199 -1.48 -19.81 12.73
N GLY A 200 -0.96 -18.58 12.58
CA GLY A 200 -1.66 -17.49 11.91
C GLY A 200 -2.97 -17.08 12.62
N ASP A 201 -3.15 -17.44 13.89
CA ASP A 201 -4.39 -17.23 14.63
C ASP A 201 -4.14 -16.41 15.91
N ILE A 202 -4.93 -15.36 16.10
CA ILE A 202 -4.93 -14.52 17.31
C ILE A 202 -5.25 -15.29 18.58
N ALA A 203 -5.99 -16.39 18.49
CA ALA A 203 -6.27 -17.26 19.63
C ALA A 203 -4.99 -17.81 20.30
N ALA A 204 -3.86 -17.82 19.58
CA ALA A 204 -2.55 -18.19 20.12
C ALA A 204 -2.04 -17.23 21.23
N LEU A 205 -2.59 -16.01 21.35
CA LEU A 205 -2.29 -15.10 22.46
C LEU A 205 -2.83 -15.62 23.81
N GLY A 206 -3.82 -16.50 23.79
CA GLY A 206 -4.43 -17.03 25.00
C GLY A 206 -5.16 -15.98 25.84
N GLU A 207 -5.40 -16.34 27.11
CA GLU A 207 -5.95 -15.42 28.10
C GLU A 207 -4.87 -14.48 28.63
N ALA A 208 -5.16 -13.16 28.66
CA ALA A 208 -4.21 -12.18 29.12
C ALA A 208 -4.11 -12.23 30.67
N PRO A 209 -2.89 -12.23 31.24
CA PRO A 209 -2.70 -12.05 32.67
C PRO A 209 -3.27 -10.70 33.14
N GLN A 210 -3.55 -10.61 34.45
CA GLN A 210 -3.98 -9.35 35.06
C GLN A 210 -2.91 -8.27 34.86
N PRO A 211 -3.27 -7.09 34.33
CA PRO A 211 -2.32 -5.99 34.21
C PRO A 211 -1.90 -5.47 35.60
N PRO A 212 -0.74 -4.80 35.68
CA PRO A 212 -0.40 -4.02 36.87
C PRO A 212 -1.45 -2.98 37.21
N ASP A 213 -1.48 -2.53 38.46
CA ASP A 213 -2.38 -1.46 38.92
C ASP A 213 -2.21 -0.20 38.05
N SER A 214 -3.33 0.56 37.90
CA SER A 214 -3.34 1.85 37.24
C SER A 214 -3.46 3.00 38.24
N PRO A 215 -2.39 3.74 38.53
CA PRO A 215 -2.47 4.97 39.28
C PRO A 215 -3.41 6.01 38.68
N LEU A 216 -3.50 6.09 37.35
CA LEU A 216 -4.40 6.99 36.64
C LEU A 216 -5.87 6.61 36.85
N ALA A 217 -6.23 5.35 36.93
CA ALA A 217 -7.59 4.91 37.25
C ALA A 217 -7.98 5.38 38.69
N THR A 218 -7.05 5.31 39.63
CA THR A 218 -7.27 5.80 41.00
C THR A 218 -7.40 7.31 41.02
N ALA A 219 -6.61 8.05 40.25
CA ALA A 219 -6.64 9.51 40.21
C ALA A 219 -7.75 10.08 39.30
N GLN A 220 -8.48 9.23 38.55
CA GLN A 220 -9.45 9.64 37.54
C GLN A 220 -10.48 10.69 38.06
N PRO A 221 -11.12 10.55 39.25
CA PRO A 221 -12.09 11.53 39.68
C PRO A 221 -11.48 12.93 39.91
N GLU A 222 -10.25 12.99 40.37
CA GLU A 222 -9.54 14.25 40.58
C GLU A 222 -9.10 14.86 39.25
N ILE A 223 -8.59 14.03 38.30
CA ILE A 223 -8.27 14.47 36.94
C ILE A 223 -9.50 15.07 36.28
N ASP A 224 -10.64 14.42 36.36
CA ASP A 224 -11.89 14.90 35.77
C ASP A 224 -12.31 16.27 36.32
N ALA A 225 -12.12 16.50 37.63
CA ALA A 225 -12.39 17.77 38.25
C ALA A 225 -11.42 18.89 37.83
N LEU A 226 -10.12 18.56 37.71
CA LEU A 226 -9.05 19.53 37.41
C LEU A 226 -8.98 19.91 35.93
N PHE A 227 -9.29 18.98 35.01
CA PHE A 227 -9.13 19.14 33.56
C PHE A 227 -10.47 19.33 32.83
N GLY A 228 -11.54 19.64 33.52
CA GLY A 228 -12.89 19.88 32.96
C GLY A 228 -13.08 21.23 32.26
N GLY A 229 -12.09 22.11 32.27
CA GLY A 229 -12.16 23.44 31.66
C GLY A 229 -12.24 23.41 30.13
N GLU A 230 -12.97 24.37 29.55
CA GLU A 230 -13.14 24.49 28.09
C GLU A 230 -11.88 25.03 27.40
N THR A 231 -11.09 25.86 28.07
CA THR A 231 -9.87 26.44 27.53
C THR A 231 -8.67 26.15 28.43
N LEU A 232 -7.46 26.31 27.88
CA LEU A 232 -6.23 26.18 28.69
C LEU A 232 -6.24 27.12 29.89
N ARG A 233 -6.79 28.33 29.76
CA ARG A 233 -6.91 29.30 30.84
C ARG A 233 -7.84 28.76 31.95
N ASP A 234 -8.95 28.14 31.61
CA ASP A 234 -9.88 27.57 32.58
C ASP A 234 -9.24 26.43 33.36
N VAL A 235 -8.53 25.51 32.64
CA VAL A 235 -7.74 24.44 33.26
C VAL A 235 -6.68 25.00 34.21
N LEU A 236 -5.92 26.01 33.78
CA LEU A 236 -4.92 26.65 34.64
C LEU A 236 -5.52 27.32 35.89
N ASN A 237 -6.67 27.96 35.76
CA ASN A 237 -7.37 28.58 36.91
C ASN A 237 -7.81 27.51 37.91
N THR A 238 -8.37 26.39 37.45
CA THR A 238 -8.77 25.28 38.30
C THR A 238 -7.56 24.65 38.99
N LEU A 239 -6.47 24.40 38.28
CA LEU A 239 -5.23 23.86 38.85
C LEU A 239 -4.62 24.81 39.89
N LYS A 240 -4.57 26.12 39.63
CA LYS A 240 -4.05 27.14 40.57
C LYS A 240 -4.90 27.28 41.81
N ALA A 241 -6.18 26.95 41.76
CA ALA A 241 -7.11 27.01 42.89
C ALA A 241 -7.10 25.74 43.76
N SER A 242 -6.39 24.70 43.34
CA SER A 242 -6.27 23.42 44.06
C SER A 242 -4.94 23.32 44.78
N ASP A 243 -4.96 22.84 46.03
CA ASP A 243 -3.76 22.55 46.83
C ASP A 243 -3.30 21.09 46.71
N SER A 244 -3.84 20.32 45.77
CA SER A 244 -3.48 18.91 45.64
C SER A 244 -2.11 18.69 44.97
N ASP A 245 -1.45 17.59 45.32
CA ASP A 245 -0.17 17.19 44.73
C ASP A 245 -0.28 17.00 43.21
N LEU A 246 -1.40 16.45 42.74
CA LEU A 246 -1.67 16.25 41.31
C LEU A 246 -1.73 17.59 40.56
N ALA A 247 -2.44 18.59 41.14
CA ALA A 247 -2.51 19.93 40.56
C ALA A 247 -1.14 20.61 40.52
N GLY A 248 -0.35 20.50 41.60
CA GLY A 248 1.02 21.00 41.66
C GLY A 248 1.95 20.40 40.61
N ASP A 249 1.90 19.08 40.46
CA ASP A 249 2.68 18.37 39.44
C ASP A 249 2.22 18.73 38.02
N ALA A 250 0.93 18.84 37.79
CA ALA A 250 0.39 19.26 36.49
C ALA A 250 0.87 20.67 36.13
N LEU A 251 0.76 21.66 37.04
CA LEU A 251 1.23 23.03 36.82
C LEU A 251 2.72 23.07 36.47
N LYS A 252 3.54 22.26 37.14
CA LYS A 252 4.97 22.14 36.87
C LYS A 252 5.26 21.58 35.49
N ARG A 253 4.46 20.63 35.00
CA ARG A 253 4.58 20.08 33.63
C ARG A 253 4.14 21.12 32.61
N LEU A 254 2.95 21.71 32.79
CA LEU A 254 2.40 22.69 31.86
C LEU A 254 3.31 23.93 31.71
N SER A 255 4.03 24.34 32.76
CA SER A 255 4.96 25.48 32.70
C SER A 255 6.15 25.28 31.78
N ARG A 256 6.45 24.04 31.36
CA ARG A 256 7.53 23.68 30.45
C ARG A 256 7.09 23.50 29.01
N ASN A 257 5.81 23.18 28.82
CA ASN A 257 5.25 22.84 27.51
C ASN A 257 4.85 24.11 26.74
N ALA A 258 4.80 24.01 25.41
CA ALA A 258 4.43 25.11 24.53
C ALA A 258 2.96 25.50 24.72
N PRO A 259 2.67 26.75 25.11
CA PRO A 259 1.31 27.17 25.43
C PRO A 259 0.32 27.07 24.26
N LEU A 260 0.74 27.45 23.05
CA LEU A 260 -0.09 27.32 21.85
C LEU A 260 -0.41 25.86 21.56
N SER A 261 0.57 24.97 21.64
CA SER A 261 0.39 23.54 21.42
C SER A 261 -0.61 22.93 22.39
N MET A 262 -0.51 23.27 23.68
CA MET A 262 -1.47 22.81 24.71
C MET A 262 -2.88 23.30 24.43
N ALA A 263 -3.05 24.58 24.09
CA ALA A 263 -4.36 25.16 23.79
C ALA A 263 -5.00 24.54 22.54
N VAL A 264 -4.20 24.29 21.50
CA VAL A 264 -4.65 23.61 20.27
C VAL A 264 -5.00 22.15 20.56
N THR A 265 -4.20 21.45 21.37
CA THR A 265 -4.48 20.05 21.78
C THR A 265 -5.83 19.91 22.50
N LEU A 266 -6.13 20.78 23.47
CA LEU A 266 -7.43 20.79 24.15
C LEU A 266 -8.58 21.00 23.17
N GLU A 267 -8.48 21.99 22.31
CA GLU A 267 -9.50 22.29 21.30
C GLU A 267 -9.70 21.11 20.33
N MET A 268 -8.63 20.43 19.89
CA MET A 268 -8.73 19.23 19.05
C MET A 268 -9.47 18.11 19.79
N ILE A 269 -9.09 17.79 21.01
CA ILE A 269 -9.74 16.74 21.82
C ILE A 269 -11.24 17.05 21.99
N HIS A 270 -11.60 18.29 22.32
CA HIS A 270 -12.99 18.68 22.48
C HIS A 270 -13.80 18.54 21.18
N ARG A 271 -13.28 18.99 20.05
CA ARG A 271 -13.94 18.82 18.73
C ARG A 271 -14.11 17.37 18.32
N LEU A 272 -13.16 16.51 18.69
CA LEU A 272 -13.17 15.10 18.34
C LEU A 272 -14.07 14.25 19.25
N ARG A 273 -14.46 14.73 20.43
CA ARG A 273 -15.44 14.07 21.33
C ARG A 273 -16.86 14.15 20.76
N SER A 274 -17.08 13.63 19.56
CA SER A 274 -18.36 13.63 18.86
C SER A 274 -18.80 12.24 18.44
N PRO A 275 -20.11 11.97 18.33
CA PRO A 275 -20.61 10.74 17.75
C PRO A 275 -20.06 10.55 16.32
N GLY A 276 -19.60 9.33 16.01
CA GLY A 276 -19.04 9.01 14.68
C GLY A 276 -17.59 9.47 14.48
N LEU A 277 -16.82 9.65 15.57
CA LEU A 277 -15.38 9.83 15.50
C LEU A 277 -14.74 8.56 14.88
N ASP A 278 -13.93 8.77 13.85
CA ASP A 278 -13.04 7.79 13.28
C ASP A 278 -11.60 8.34 13.20
N ILE A 279 -10.63 7.47 12.95
CA ILE A 279 -9.22 7.86 12.94
C ILE A 279 -8.91 8.87 11.83
N ARG A 280 -9.56 8.80 10.67
CA ARG A 280 -9.31 9.72 9.54
C ARG A 280 -9.69 11.14 9.90
N LYS A 281 -10.80 11.35 10.63
CA LYS A 281 -11.19 12.68 11.12
C LYS A 281 -10.17 13.28 12.07
N ALA A 282 -9.59 12.45 12.95
CA ALA A 282 -8.53 12.89 13.86
C ALA A 282 -7.28 13.29 13.08
N LEU A 283 -6.79 12.42 12.20
CA LEU A 283 -5.62 12.66 11.36
C LEU A 283 -5.79 13.87 10.43
N GLU A 284 -6.98 14.09 9.86
CA GLU A 284 -7.28 15.32 9.10
C GLU A 284 -7.18 16.59 9.95
N MET A 285 -7.63 16.55 11.18
CA MET A 285 -7.55 17.68 12.12
C MET A 285 -6.10 17.91 12.55
N GLU A 286 -5.37 16.86 12.88
CA GLU A 286 -3.95 16.89 13.21
C GLU A 286 -3.13 17.44 12.05
N TYR A 287 -3.42 17.03 10.81
CA TYR A 287 -2.71 17.52 9.62
C TYR A 287 -2.91 19.01 9.37
N ARG A 288 -4.03 19.62 9.80
CA ARG A 288 -4.20 21.08 9.74
C ARG A 288 -3.15 21.79 10.59
N VAL A 289 -2.81 21.21 11.73
CA VAL A 289 -1.81 21.75 12.66
C VAL A 289 -0.40 21.48 12.14
N SER A 290 -0.06 20.22 11.83
CA SER A 290 1.27 19.84 11.35
C SER A 290 1.67 20.58 10.08
N HIS A 291 0.75 20.82 9.16
CA HIS A 291 0.96 21.62 7.96
C HIS A 291 1.41 23.07 8.25
N ARG A 292 1.01 23.65 9.39
CA ARG A 292 1.29 25.06 9.76
C ARG A 292 2.33 25.22 10.85
N ILE A 293 2.59 24.17 11.63
CA ILE A 293 3.28 24.30 12.93
C ILE A 293 4.73 24.75 12.80
N MET A 294 5.43 24.38 11.72
CA MET A 294 6.81 24.81 11.48
C MET A 294 6.92 26.31 11.21
N GLU A 295 5.91 26.89 10.56
CA GLU A 295 5.89 28.30 10.16
C GLU A 295 5.21 29.18 11.19
N GLN A 296 4.09 28.72 11.75
CA GLN A 296 3.18 29.51 12.58
C GLN A 296 3.21 29.11 14.06
N GLY A 297 3.88 28.02 14.44
CA GLY A 297 3.98 27.49 15.79
C GLY A 297 5.39 27.50 16.37
N ASP A 298 5.57 26.69 17.40
CA ASP A 298 6.80 26.64 18.21
C ASP A 298 7.66 25.40 17.93
N PHE A 299 7.33 24.59 16.92
CA PHE A 299 7.94 23.28 16.69
C PHE A 299 9.45 23.35 16.41
N LEU A 300 9.89 24.26 15.53
CA LEU A 300 11.31 24.41 15.23
C LEU A 300 12.11 24.86 16.45
N GLU A 301 11.56 25.77 17.27
CA GLU A 301 12.18 26.19 18.53
C GLU A 301 12.23 25.05 19.56
N GLY A 302 11.18 24.26 19.63
CA GLY A 302 11.15 23.07 20.51
C GLY A 302 12.20 22.04 20.12
N ILE A 303 12.36 21.76 18.82
CA ILE A 303 13.42 20.86 18.34
C ILE A 303 14.81 21.46 18.64
N ARG A 304 15.02 22.75 18.40
CA ARG A 304 16.27 23.43 18.76
C ARG A 304 16.64 23.13 20.20
N ALA A 305 15.74 23.46 21.12
CA ALA A 305 16.00 23.37 22.56
C ALA A 305 16.18 21.91 23.06
N ALA A 306 15.40 20.97 22.50
CA ALA A 306 15.41 19.58 22.97
C ALA A 306 16.50 18.70 22.32
N ILE A 307 16.76 18.89 21.02
CA ILE A 307 17.53 17.95 20.21
C ILE A 307 18.84 18.55 19.70
N ILE A 308 18.82 19.79 19.20
CA ILE A 308 19.98 20.42 18.56
C ILE A 308 20.92 21.02 19.61
N ASP A 309 20.47 22.06 20.33
CA ASP A 309 21.26 22.75 21.35
C ASP A 309 21.27 22.02 22.69
N LYS A 310 20.22 21.24 22.96
CA LYS A 310 20.00 20.47 24.21
C LYS A 310 20.03 21.30 25.48
N ASP A 311 19.75 22.62 25.35
CA ASP A 311 19.72 23.56 26.46
C ASP A 311 18.45 23.43 27.32
N LYS A 312 17.40 22.76 26.78
CA LYS A 312 16.09 22.57 27.42
C LYS A 312 15.42 23.87 27.85
N SER A 313 15.72 24.95 27.15
CA SER A 313 15.26 26.30 27.43
C SER A 313 14.61 26.90 26.17
N PRO A 314 13.45 26.39 25.76
CA PRO A 314 12.75 26.92 24.58
C PRO A 314 12.18 28.31 24.87
N ASN A 315 12.19 29.16 23.85
CA ASN A 315 11.57 30.47 23.87
C ASN A 315 10.23 30.40 23.13
N TRP A 316 9.16 30.04 23.87
CA TRP A 316 7.83 29.91 23.31
C TRP A 316 7.24 31.27 22.87
N ARG A 317 6.47 31.30 21.78
CA ARG A 317 5.82 32.51 21.24
C ARG A 317 4.82 33.14 22.16
N HIS A 318 4.20 32.37 23.04
CA HIS A 318 3.14 32.81 23.95
C HIS A 318 3.48 32.53 25.41
N ALA A 319 3.05 33.37 26.30
CA ALA A 319 3.06 33.04 27.73
C ALA A 319 1.93 32.08 28.07
N LEU A 320 2.11 31.27 29.11
CA LEU A 320 1.26 30.15 29.47
C LEU A 320 -0.24 30.54 29.64
N ASP A 321 -0.50 31.75 30.15
CA ASP A 321 -1.85 32.24 30.47
C ASP A 321 -2.42 33.23 29.44
N SER A 322 -1.74 33.45 28.31
CA SER A 322 -2.09 34.49 27.35
C SER A 322 -2.12 34.04 25.90
N VAL A 323 -2.51 32.76 25.64
CA VAL A 323 -2.68 32.26 24.26
C VAL A 323 -3.96 32.85 23.66
N PRO A 324 -3.86 33.61 22.53
CA PRO A 324 -5.02 34.16 21.87
C PRO A 324 -5.87 33.06 21.21
N LEU A 325 -7.19 33.07 21.41
CA LEU A 325 -8.09 32.09 20.75
C LEU A 325 -8.03 32.17 19.21
N VAL A 326 -7.71 33.35 18.64
CA VAL A 326 -7.56 33.50 17.20
C VAL A 326 -6.39 32.69 16.69
N ASP A 327 -5.30 32.53 17.42
CA ASP A 327 -4.15 31.74 16.99
C ASP A 327 -4.43 30.25 17.09
N VAL A 328 -5.16 29.81 18.13
CA VAL A 328 -5.69 28.43 18.19
C VAL A 328 -6.60 28.14 16.98
N SER A 329 -7.52 29.05 16.68
CA SER A 329 -8.44 28.89 15.55
C SER A 329 -7.72 28.82 14.22
N LYS A 330 -6.68 29.65 14.00
CA LYS A 330 -5.87 29.64 12.77
C LYS A 330 -5.21 28.28 12.52
N MET A 331 -4.65 27.65 13.59
CA MET A 331 -4.02 26.34 13.46
C MET A 331 -5.00 25.26 12.95
N LEU A 332 -6.27 25.38 13.31
CA LEU A 332 -7.32 24.40 13.00
C LEU A 332 -8.16 24.72 11.76
N MET A 333 -7.88 25.83 11.07
CA MET A 333 -8.61 26.20 9.84
C MET A 333 -8.42 25.13 8.76
N PRO A 334 -9.46 24.81 7.97
CA PRO A 334 -9.36 23.92 6.82
C PRO A 334 -8.24 24.34 5.87
N LEU A 335 -7.57 23.35 5.25
CA LEU A 335 -6.45 23.55 4.31
C LEU A 335 -6.91 23.71 2.85
N GLY A 336 -8.20 23.56 2.55
CA GLY A 336 -8.72 23.60 1.18
C GLY A 336 -8.10 22.51 0.30
N LYS A 337 -7.39 22.91 -0.76
CA LYS A 337 -6.72 21.98 -1.67
C LYS A 337 -5.57 21.19 -1.04
N ASP A 338 -4.97 21.72 0.01
CA ASP A 338 -3.81 21.12 0.69
C ASP A 338 -4.23 20.20 1.87
N LYS A 339 -5.54 19.83 1.95
CA LYS A 339 -6.05 18.90 2.96
C LYS A 339 -5.36 17.55 2.87
N LEU A 340 -5.34 16.81 3.99
CA LEU A 340 -4.88 15.43 3.99
C LEU A 340 -5.74 14.60 3.04
N ASP A 341 -5.08 13.87 2.16
CA ASP A 341 -5.69 12.92 1.25
C ASP A 341 -5.20 11.52 1.60
N PHE A 342 -6.13 10.64 1.92
CA PHE A 342 -5.84 9.23 2.24
C PHE A 342 -5.76 8.34 1.01
N ARG A 343 -6.00 8.89 -0.19
CA ARG A 343 -5.77 8.14 -1.43
C ARG A 343 -4.29 7.84 -1.56
N GLU A 344 -3.98 6.74 -2.18
CA GLU A 344 -2.61 6.32 -2.45
C GLU A 344 -1.83 7.44 -3.18
N ARG A 345 -0.51 7.45 -2.97
CA ARG A 345 0.37 8.46 -3.54
C ARG A 345 0.12 8.59 -5.05
N THR A 346 -0.18 9.78 -5.53
CA THR A 346 -0.20 10.07 -6.96
C THR A 346 1.19 9.83 -7.53
N MET A 347 1.36 8.73 -8.26
CA MET A 347 2.61 8.45 -8.97
C MET A 347 2.67 9.26 -10.26
N GLN A 348 3.88 9.67 -10.65
CA GLN A 348 4.19 10.15 -11.98
C GLN A 348 4.43 8.96 -12.88
N ILE A 349 3.58 8.71 -13.84
CA ILE A 349 3.66 7.52 -14.70
C ILE A 349 3.92 7.95 -16.13
N GLY A 350 4.97 7.39 -16.73
CA GLY A 350 5.17 7.41 -18.17
C GLY A 350 4.51 6.18 -18.80
N PHE A 351 3.58 6.35 -19.73
CA PHE A 351 2.95 5.22 -20.41
C PHE A 351 3.27 5.24 -21.92
N ILE A 352 3.93 4.21 -22.42
CA ILE A 352 4.42 4.15 -23.80
C ILE A 352 3.77 2.98 -24.53
N GLY A 353 3.05 3.30 -25.61
CA GLY A 353 2.21 2.37 -26.36
C GLY A 353 0.75 2.43 -25.90
N LEU A 354 -0.04 3.32 -26.53
CA LEU A 354 -1.46 3.55 -26.25
C LEU A 354 -2.36 2.86 -27.30
N GLY A 355 -1.97 1.66 -27.73
CA GLY A 355 -2.81 0.83 -28.58
C GLY A 355 -4.01 0.25 -27.86
N ASN A 356 -4.65 -0.79 -28.45
CA ASN A 356 -5.89 -1.41 -27.96
C ASN A 356 -5.83 -1.85 -26.47
N MET A 357 -4.65 -2.21 -25.97
CA MET A 357 -4.44 -2.61 -24.57
C MET A 357 -3.97 -1.43 -23.71
N GLY A 358 -2.98 -0.66 -24.19
CA GLY A 358 -2.31 0.36 -23.39
C GLY A 358 -3.20 1.57 -23.11
N ALA A 359 -4.01 2.02 -24.06
CA ALA A 359 -4.88 3.18 -23.83
C ALA A 359 -5.88 2.97 -22.67
N PRO A 360 -6.64 1.86 -22.59
CA PRO A 360 -7.52 1.62 -21.46
C PRO A 360 -6.76 1.39 -20.14
N MET A 361 -5.58 0.76 -20.14
CA MET A 361 -4.74 0.62 -18.95
C MET A 361 -4.28 1.99 -18.42
N ALA A 362 -3.77 2.86 -19.30
CA ALA A 362 -3.35 4.21 -18.95
C ALA A 362 -4.52 5.08 -18.44
N ALA A 363 -5.71 4.95 -19.06
CA ALA A 363 -6.92 5.65 -18.62
C ALA A 363 -7.38 5.19 -17.22
N ASN A 364 -7.26 3.90 -16.89
CA ASN A 364 -7.57 3.40 -15.56
C ASN A 364 -6.64 4.02 -14.50
N LEU A 365 -5.33 4.10 -14.79
CA LEU A 365 -4.36 4.75 -13.90
C LEU A 365 -4.65 6.25 -13.70
N ALA A 366 -4.97 6.96 -14.78
CA ALA A 366 -5.36 8.38 -14.70
C ALA A 366 -6.66 8.57 -13.89
N ARG A 367 -7.64 7.69 -14.08
CA ARG A 367 -8.92 7.70 -13.34
C ARG A 367 -8.74 7.38 -11.85
N ALA A 368 -7.74 6.57 -11.50
CA ALA A 368 -7.33 6.32 -10.12
C ALA A 368 -6.60 7.50 -9.46
N GLY A 369 -6.28 8.56 -10.24
CA GLY A 369 -5.69 9.79 -9.72
C GLY A 369 -4.18 9.89 -9.91
N HIS A 370 -3.56 8.96 -10.63
CA HIS A 370 -2.14 9.09 -11.00
C HIS A 370 -1.94 10.15 -12.10
N ALA A 371 -0.78 10.79 -12.11
CA ALA A 371 -0.40 11.71 -13.18
C ALA A 371 0.27 10.93 -14.32
N VAL A 372 -0.49 10.68 -15.39
CA VAL A 372 -0.03 9.84 -16.49
C VAL A 372 0.36 10.70 -17.70
N LYS A 373 1.61 10.60 -18.15
CA LYS A 373 2.09 11.11 -19.45
C LYS A 373 2.12 9.95 -20.44
N GLY A 374 1.43 10.10 -21.57
CA GLY A 374 1.31 9.02 -22.55
C GLY A 374 1.96 9.37 -23.90
N PHE A 375 2.66 8.40 -24.49
CA PHE A 375 3.23 8.48 -25.82
C PHE A 375 2.85 7.28 -26.67
N ASP A 376 2.44 7.57 -27.91
CA ASP A 376 2.20 6.54 -28.95
C ASP A 376 2.63 7.07 -30.32
N VAL A 377 3.34 6.26 -31.10
CA VAL A 377 3.82 6.64 -32.43
C VAL A 377 2.71 6.91 -33.45
N ALA A 378 1.53 6.30 -33.25
CA ALA A 378 0.34 6.53 -34.07
C ALA A 378 -0.47 7.76 -33.63
N GLY A 379 -0.02 8.47 -32.59
CA GLY A 379 -0.74 9.61 -32.03
C GLY A 379 -2.01 9.23 -31.26
N THR A 380 -2.15 7.98 -30.85
CA THR A 380 -3.27 7.52 -30.03
C THR A 380 -3.25 8.21 -28.67
N THR A 381 -4.43 8.60 -28.18
CA THR A 381 -4.61 9.25 -26.89
C THR A 381 -5.49 8.39 -25.96
N ALA A 382 -5.42 8.64 -24.65
CA ALA A 382 -6.27 7.98 -23.67
C ALA A 382 -6.91 9.00 -22.72
N GLU A 383 -8.08 8.68 -22.19
CA GLU A 383 -8.84 9.57 -21.29
C GLU A 383 -8.04 9.89 -20.02
N GLY A 384 -7.93 11.18 -19.67
CA GLY A 384 -7.21 11.64 -18.48
C GLY A 384 -5.69 11.57 -18.58
N VAL A 385 -5.13 11.12 -19.70
CA VAL A 385 -3.70 10.99 -19.96
C VAL A 385 -3.18 12.23 -20.68
N THR A 386 -2.08 12.82 -20.18
CA THR A 386 -1.39 13.94 -20.83
C THR A 386 -0.54 13.40 -21.98
N SER A 387 -0.90 13.69 -23.22
CA SER A 387 -0.11 13.30 -24.40
C SER A 387 1.18 14.13 -24.48
N VAL A 388 2.29 13.45 -24.78
CA VAL A 388 3.62 14.05 -24.97
C VAL A 388 4.18 13.68 -26.35
N ALA A 389 5.20 14.42 -26.79
CA ALA A 389 5.72 14.28 -28.16
C ALA A 389 6.70 13.11 -28.33
N THR A 390 7.34 12.66 -27.25
CA THR A 390 8.37 11.61 -27.31
C THR A 390 8.26 10.62 -26.14
N ALA A 391 8.82 9.42 -26.31
CA ALA A 391 8.93 8.44 -25.23
C ALA A 391 9.81 8.96 -24.07
N GLN A 392 10.86 9.72 -24.38
CA GLN A 392 11.72 10.34 -23.37
C GLN A 392 10.96 11.35 -22.51
N GLU A 393 10.11 12.20 -23.10
CA GLU A 393 9.25 13.12 -22.34
C GLU A 393 8.26 12.39 -21.41
N ALA A 394 7.75 11.23 -21.85
CA ALA A 394 6.91 10.40 -21.00
C ALA A 394 7.70 9.82 -19.81
N ALA A 395 8.94 9.41 -20.04
CA ALA A 395 9.78 8.76 -19.04
C ALA A 395 10.43 9.72 -18.03
N GLN A 396 10.65 10.98 -18.44
CA GLN A 396 11.37 11.96 -17.63
C GLN A 396 10.57 12.37 -16.38
N GLY A 397 11.17 12.15 -15.19
CA GLY A 397 10.57 12.44 -13.88
C GLY A 397 9.44 11.48 -13.50
N ALA A 398 9.33 10.33 -14.17
CA ALA A 398 8.36 9.30 -13.83
C ALA A 398 8.87 8.39 -12.70
N ASP A 399 8.00 8.09 -11.72
CA ASP A 399 8.24 7.06 -10.70
C ASP A 399 8.26 5.66 -11.33
N VAL A 400 7.37 5.45 -12.32
CA VAL A 400 7.22 4.21 -13.07
C VAL A 400 7.01 4.52 -14.55
N VAL A 401 7.76 3.86 -15.42
CA VAL A 401 7.52 3.87 -16.88
C VAL A 401 6.96 2.53 -17.30
N ILE A 402 5.76 2.56 -17.87
CA ILE A 402 5.05 1.37 -18.35
C ILE A 402 5.16 1.30 -19.87
N THR A 403 5.59 0.15 -20.38
CA THR A 403 5.59 -0.12 -21.82
C THR A 403 4.56 -1.19 -22.18
N MET A 404 3.79 -0.97 -23.26
CA MET A 404 2.84 -1.94 -23.82
C MET A 404 2.97 -1.96 -25.34
N LEU A 405 3.96 -2.69 -25.84
CA LEU A 405 4.48 -2.61 -27.19
C LEU A 405 4.26 -3.92 -27.98
N PRO A 406 4.20 -3.87 -29.33
CA PRO A 406 3.87 -5.03 -30.16
C PRO A 406 4.89 -6.18 -30.11
N ASN A 407 6.20 -5.87 -29.97
CA ASN A 407 7.25 -6.88 -30.00
C ASN A 407 8.56 -6.41 -29.33
N GLY A 408 9.48 -7.37 -29.11
CA GLY A 408 10.75 -7.13 -28.43
C GLY A 408 11.73 -6.21 -29.17
N ALA A 409 11.69 -6.13 -30.50
CA ALA A 409 12.57 -5.25 -31.26
C ALA A 409 12.21 -3.77 -31.00
N ILE A 410 10.90 -3.46 -30.99
CA ILE A 410 10.40 -2.12 -30.67
C ILE A 410 10.69 -1.81 -29.19
N LEU A 411 10.46 -2.77 -28.28
CA LEU A 411 10.76 -2.61 -26.87
C LEU A 411 12.24 -2.28 -26.64
N LYS A 412 13.17 -3.00 -27.26
CA LYS A 412 14.62 -2.73 -27.17
C LYS A 412 14.98 -1.32 -27.64
N THR A 413 14.38 -0.86 -28.73
CA THR A 413 14.58 0.51 -29.23
C THR A 413 14.07 1.55 -28.24
N VAL A 414 12.83 1.41 -27.76
CA VAL A 414 12.22 2.32 -26.80
C VAL A 414 12.98 2.31 -25.47
N ALA A 415 13.37 1.14 -24.96
CA ALA A 415 14.15 1.02 -23.74
C ALA A 415 15.50 1.76 -23.84
N ALA A 416 16.20 1.66 -24.96
CA ALA A 416 17.45 2.40 -25.19
C ALA A 416 17.26 3.92 -25.16
N GLU A 417 16.08 4.41 -25.52
CA GLU A 417 15.76 5.85 -25.51
C GLU A 417 15.34 6.35 -24.12
N ILE A 418 14.58 5.56 -23.36
CA ILE A 418 14.00 5.99 -22.09
C ILE A 418 14.92 5.76 -20.88
N LEU A 419 15.67 4.65 -20.83
CA LEU A 419 16.51 4.31 -19.68
C LEU A 419 17.53 5.41 -19.31
N PRO A 420 18.18 6.11 -20.25
CA PRO A 420 19.12 7.18 -19.92
C PRO A 420 18.48 8.44 -19.28
N VAL A 421 17.16 8.63 -19.43
CA VAL A 421 16.44 9.81 -18.93
C VAL A 421 15.56 9.50 -17.72
N MET A 422 15.45 8.22 -17.34
CA MET A 422 14.74 7.80 -16.14
C MET A 422 15.56 8.12 -14.89
N ASP A 423 14.89 8.50 -13.82
CA ASP A 423 15.51 8.75 -12.53
C ASP A 423 16.02 7.46 -11.87
N LYS A 424 17.11 7.59 -11.08
CA LYS A 424 17.61 6.44 -10.30
C LYS A 424 16.54 5.96 -9.31
N GLY A 425 16.28 4.66 -9.31
CA GLY A 425 15.27 4.03 -8.50
C GLY A 425 13.86 4.06 -9.09
N ALA A 426 13.65 4.68 -10.27
CA ALA A 426 12.42 4.50 -11.02
C ALA A 426 12.28 3.05 -11.51
N ILE A 427 11.04 2.62 -11.77
CA ILE A 427 10.74 1.29 -12.27
C ILE A 427 10.44 1.36 -13.77
N HIS A 428 11.09 0.51 -14.57
CA HIS A 428 10.63 0.20 -15.92
C HIS A 428 9.80 -1.08 -15.87
N LEU A 429 8.49 -0.95 -16.09
CA LEU A 429 7.50 -2.01 -16.05
C LEU A 429 7.05 -2.35 -17.49
N ASP A 430 7.52 -3.48 -18.01
CA ASP A 430 7.11 -3.92 -19.34
C ASP A 430 5.92 -4.89 -19.28
N CYS A 431 4.78 -4.44 -19.79
CA CYS A 431 3.56 -5.24 -19.92
C CYS A 431 3.44 -5.93 -21.30
N SER A 432 4.43 -5.78 -22.18
CA SER A 432 4.48 -6.44 -23.48
C SER A 432 4.80 -7.92 -23.33
N THR A 433 4.51 -8.71 -24.35
CA THR A 433 5.01 -10.09 -24.44
C THR A 433 6.30 -10.09 -25.27
N ALA A 434 7.44 -9.91 -24.60
CA ALA A 434 8.76 -9.75 -25.23
C ALA A 434 9.91 -9.94 -24.23
N GLU A 435 11.12 -10.27 -24.70
CA GLU A 435 12.33 -10.38 -23.88
C GLU A 435 12.85 -9.01 -23.41
N MET A 436 13.26 -8.89 -22.14
CA MET A 436 13.81 -7.68 -21.53
C MET A 436 15.31 -7.80 -21.20
N ALA A 437 16.04 -6.67 -21.33
CA ALA A 437 17.42 -6.54 -20.88
C ALA A 437 17.52 -5.53 -19.73
N ALA A 438 18.10 -5.94 -18.58
CA ALA A 438 18.40 -5.06 -17.45
C ALA A 438 19.61 -4.16 -17.77
N ALA A 439 19.47 -2.83 -17.68
CA ALA A 439 20.57 -1.88 -17.78
C ALA A 439 20.28 -0.54 -17.04
N HIS A 440 21.33 0.18 -16.65
CA HIS A 440 21.34 1.58 -16.17
C HIS A 440 20.91 1.87 -14.74
N GLY A 441 20.83 0.89 -13.82
CA GLY A 441 20.47 1.16 -12.40
C GLY A 441 19.00 1.51 -12.19
N VAL A 442 18.16 1.24 -13.19
CA VAL A 442 16.69 1.26 -13.14
C VAL A 442 16.22 -0.15 -12.75
N GLU A 443 15.22 -0.25 -11.89
CA GLU A 443 14.59 -1.54 -11.58
C GLU A 443 13.72 -1.99 -12.74
N ALA A 444 14.07 -3.12 -13.36
CA ALA A 444 13.33 -3.69 -14.48
C ALA A 444 12.38 -4.79 -14.02
N MET A 445 11.12 -4.72 -14.50
CA MET A 445 10.08 -5.72 -14.26
C MET A 445 9.40 -6.09 -15.58
N ASP A 446 9.17 -7.38 -15.78
CA ASP A 446 8.30 -7.89 -16.83
C ASP A 446 6.95 -8.31 -16.23
N ALA A 447 5.88 -7.80 -16.79
CA ALA A 447 4.52 -8.03 -16.31
C ALA A 447 3.50 -8.25 -17.45
N PRO A 448 3.74 -9.24 -18.32
CA PRO A 448 2.78 -9.55 -19.37
C PRO A 448 1.41 -9.90 -18.79
N VAL A 449 0.36 -9.62 -19.58
CA VAL A 449 -1.02 -9.66 -19.12
C VAL A 449 -1.84 -10.77 -19.77
N SER A 450 -2.89 -11.19 -19.07
CA SER A 450 -3.97 -12.04 -19.58
C SER A 450 -5.33 -11.39 -19.27
N GLY A 451 -6.29 -11.46 -20.21
CA GLY A 451 -7.63 -10.88 -20.07
C GLY A 451 -8.11 -10.11 -21.30
N GLY A 452 -7.23 -9.88 -22.30
CA GLY A 452 -7.56 -9.19 -23.54
C GLY A 452 -8.01 -7.74 -23.36
N VAL A 453 -8.54 -7.13 -24.44
CA VAL A 453 -8.97 -5.72 -24.46
C VAL A 453 -10.10 -5.46 -23.45
N GLY A 454 -11.03 -6.40 -23.30
CA GLY A 454 -12.12 -6.30 -22.31
C GLY A 454 -11.59 -6.24 -20.87
N GLY A 455 -10.59 -7.08 -20.54
CA GLY A 455 -9.92 -7.04 -19.24
C GLY A 455 -9.15 -5.74 -19.01
N ALA A 456 -8.48 -5.21 -20.03
CA ALA A 456 -7.82 -3.92 -19.94
C ALA A 456 -8.78 -2.76 -19.67
N ALA A 457 -9.91 -2.72 -20.38
CA ALA A 457 -10.94 -1.70 -20.18
C ALA A 457 -11.62 -1.81 -18.80
N GLY A 458 -11.90 -3.03 -18.35
CA GLY A 458 -12.57 -3.31 -17.08
C GLY A 458 -11.66 -3.28 -15.85
N GLY A 459 -10.34 -3.10 -16.01
CA GLY A 459 -9.40 -3.20 -14.88
C GLY A 459 -9.36 -4.61 -14.28
N THR A 460 -9.55 -5.66 -15.08
CA THR A 460 -9.65 -7.05 -14.63
C THR A 460 -8.55 -7.96 -15.21
N LEU A 461 -7.45 -7.37 -15.63
CA LEU A 461 -6.30 -8.13 -16.13
C LEU A 461 -5.67 -9.01 -15.05
N THR A 462 -5.09 -10.12 -15.46
CA THR A 462 -4.16 -10.88 -14.63
C THR A 462 -2.74 -10.58 -15.10
N PHE A 463 -1.91 -10.05 -14.20
CA PHE A 463 -0.50 -9.77 -14.42
C PHE A 463 0.37 -10.94 -13.97
N MET A 464 1.33 -11.34 -14.79
CA MET A 464 2.36 -12.35 -14.49
C MET A 464 3.67 -11.60 -14.31
N VAL A 465 4.11 -11.40 -13.06
CA VAL A 465 5.15 -10.41 -12.77
C VAL A 465 6.48 -11.07 -12.43
N GLY A 466 7.52 -10.75 -13.20
CA GLY A 466 8.92 -11.06 -12.89
C GLY A 466 9.66 -9.79 -12.47
N GLY A 467 10.37 -9.85 -11.35
CA GLY A 467 11.08 -8.70 -10.79
C GLY A 467 11.58 -8.96 -9.38
N SER A 468 12.26 -7.98 -8.76
CA SER A 468 12.60 -8.07 -7.34
C SER A 468 11.35 -7.94 -6.46
N ASP A 469 11.37 -8.52 -5.24
CA ASP A 469 10.28 -8.38 -4.27
C ASP A 469 9.98 -6.91 -3.97
N ALA A 470 11.02 -6.08 -3.88
CA ALA A 470 10.89 -4.65 -3.61
C ALA A 470 10.22 -3.90 -4.77
N ALA A 471 10.60 -4.18 -6.02
CA ALA A 471 9.97 -3.59 -7.20
C ALA A 471 8.52 -4.03 -7.34
N PHE A 472 8.24 -5.33 -7.11
CA PHE A 472 6.87 -5.87 -7.13
C PHE A 472 5.98 -5.16 -6.10
N ALA A 473 6.43 -5.03 -4.85
CA ALA A 473 5.67 -4.33 -3.80
C ALA A 473 5.36 -2.87 -4.17
N ARG A 474 6.32 -2.16 -4.78
CA ARG A 474 6.14 -0.77 -5.23
C ARG A 474 5.18 -0.63 -6.41
N ALA A 475 5.15 -1.60 -7.33
CA ALA A 475 4.26 -1.58 -8.50
C ALA A 475 2.87 -2.18 -8.22
N LEU A 476 2.69 -2.90 -7.10
CA LEU A 476 1.44 -3.60 -6.76
C LEU A 476 0.20 -2.69 -6.83
N PRO A 477 0.20 -1.44 -6.29
CA PRO A 477 -0.96 -0.55 -6.40
C PRO A 477 -1.36 -0.25 -7.84
N LEU A 478 -0.41 -0.21 -8.78
CA LEU A 478 -0.70 0.00 -10.20
C LEU A 478 -1.37 -1.24 -10.82
N PHE A 479 -0.91 -2.43 -10.44
CA PHE A 479 -1.54 -3.67 -10.89
C PHE A 479 -2.98 -3.78 -10.39
N GLU A 480 -3.28 -3.36 -9.15
CA GLU A 480 -4.64 -3.37 -8.58
C GLU A 480 -5.60 -2.41 -9.29
N VAL A 481 -5.09 -1.33 -9.87
CA VAL A 481 -5.87 -0.39 -10.70
C VAL A 481 -6.13 -0.95 -12.11
N MET A 482 -5.15 -1.63 -12.70
CA MET A 482 -5.22 -2.12 -14.08
C MET A 482 -5.76 -3.55 -14.18
N GLY A 483 -5.82 -4.30 -13.07
CA GLY A 483 -6.20 -5.71 -13.06
C GLY A 483 -6.83 -6.17 -11.76
N GLN A 484 -7.33 -7.40 -11.79
CA GLN A 484 -7.90 -8.07 -10.62
C GLN A 484 -6.89 -8.95 -9.87
N LYS A 485 -5.74 -9.27 -10.49
CA LYS A 485 -4.74 -10.16 -9.92
C LYS A 485 -3.35 -9.86 -10.47
N ALA A 486 -2.36 -9.77 -9.59
CA ALA A 486 -0.95 -9.79 -9.93
C ALA A 486 -0.28 -10.98 -9.25
N VAL A 487 0.42 -11.81 -10.03
CA VAL A 487 1.14 -12.97 -9.52
C VAL A 487 2.63 -12.70 -9.63
N HIS A 488 3.33 -12.65 -8.50
CA HIS A 488 4.79 -12.56 -8.49
C HIS A 488 5.40 -13.91 -8.87
N CYS A 489 6.00 -14.00 -10.04
CA CYS A 489 6.55 -15.22 -10.61
C CYS A 489 8.05 -15.41 -10.27
N GLY A 490 8.65 -14.51 -9.50
CA GLY A 490 10.06 -14.55 -9.12
C GLY A 490 10.91 -13.50 -9.86
N THR A 491 12.16 -13.84 -10.20
CA THR A 491 13.14 -12.92 -10.80
C THR A 491 12.70 -12.39 -12.17
N PRO A 492 13.31 -11.27 -12.66
CA PRO A 492 13.03 -10.75 -13.99
C PRO A 492 13.14 -11.83 -15.09
N GLY A 493 12.16 -11.83 -15.99
CA GLY A 493 11.98 -12.85 -17.05
C GLY A 493 10.96 -13.95 -16.69
N ASN A 494 10.68 -14.18 -15.41
CA ASN A 494 9.73 -15.23 -15.01
C ASN A 494 8.26 -14.88 -15.33
N GLY A 495 7.90 -13.62 -15.43
CA GLY A 495 6.59 -13.20 -15.92
C GLY A 495 6.38 -13.62 -17.38
N GLN A 496 7.37 -13.38 -18.22
CA GLN A 496 7.36 -13.83 -19.62
C GLN A 496 7.33 -15.37 -19.72
N ALA A 497 8.12 -16.07 -18.90
CA ALA A 497 8.08 -17.53 -18.84
C ALA A 497 6.67 -18.05 -18.45
N ALA A 498 6.05 -17.46 -17.47
CA ALA A 498 4.67 -17.79 -17.09
C ALA A 498 3.68 -17.53 -18.24
N LYS A 499 3.83 -16.38 -18.93
CA LYS A 499 2.98 -16.01 -20.07
C LYS A 499 3.09 -17.00 -21.24
N ILE A 500 4.30 -17.36 -21.67
CA ILE A 500 4.47 -18.28 -22.80
C ILE A 500 3.97 -19.68 -22.47
N CYS A 501 4.16 -20.16 -21.23
CA CYS A 501 3.58 -21.43 -20.77
C CYS A 501 2.05 -21.39 -20.77
N ASN A 502 1.46 -20.30 -20.24
CA ASN A 502 0.01 -20.10 -20.25
C ASN A 502 -0.56 -20.11 -21.67
N ASN A 503 0.08 -19.39 -22.61
CA ASN A 503 -0.43 -19.27 -23.97
C ASN A 503 -0.17 -20.53 -24.82
N MET A 504 0.86 -21.30 -24.48
CA MET A 504 1.02 -22.65 -25.05
C MET A 504 -0.16 -23.56 -24.66
N ILE A 505 -0.54 -23.58 -23.37
CA ILE A 505 -1.70 -24.34 -22.89
C ILE A 505 -2.99 -23.82 -23.57
N LEU A 506 -3.16 -22.50 -23.68
CA LEU A 506 -4.31 -21.88 -24.32
C LEU A 506 -4.44 -22.30 -25.78
N GLY A 507 -3.37 -22.27 -26.56
CA GLY A 507 -3.35 -22.68 -27.96
C GLY A 507 -3.69 -24.17 -28.15
N VAL A 508 -3.08 -25.04 -27.33
CA VAL A 508 -3.34 -26.49 -27.33
C VAL A 508 -4.80 -26.79 -26.96
N THR A 509 -5.32 -26.18 -25.90
CA THR A 509 -6.69 -26.43 -25.45
C THR A 509 -7.74 -25.88 -26.41
N MET A 510 -7.49 -24.76 -27.09
CA MET A 510 -8.38 -24.24 -28.12
C MET A 510 -8.46 -25.21 -29.31
N ILE A 511 -7.33 -25.71 -29.79
CA ILE A 511 -7.29 -26.71 -30.86
C ILE A 511 -8.06 -27.96 -30.44
N ALA A 512 -7.77 -28.52 -29.28
CA ALA A 512 -8.44 -29.71 -28.76
C ALA A 512 -9.97 -29.51 -28.65
N THR A 513 -10.40 -28.33 -28.20
CA THR A 513 -11.84 -27.97 -28.12
C THR A 513 -12.47 -27.91 -29.50
N CYS A 514 -11.81 -27.28 -30.47
CA CYS A 514 -12.30 -27.21 -31.86
C CYS A 514 -12.39 -28.60 -32.51
N GLU A 515 -11.37 -29.44 -32.34
CA GLU A 515 -11.37 -30.83 -32.85
C GLU A 515 -12.50 -31.65 -32.24
N ALA A 516 -12.76 -31.47 -30.91
CA ALA A 516 -13.81 -32.18 -30.21
C ALA A 516 -15.22 -31.77 -30.71
N PHE A 517 -15.48 -30.48 -30.95
CA PHE A 517 -16.74 -30.04 -31.56
C PHE A 517 -16.90 -30.57 -33.00
N ALA A 518 -15.85 -30.48 -33.81
CA ALA A 518 -15.90 -31.01 -35.18
C ALA A 518 -16.12 -32.54 -35.21
N LEU A 519 -15.59 -33.27 -34.25
CA LEU A 519 -15.85 -34.70 -34.11
C LEU A 519 -17.28 -34.97 -33.63
N ALA A 520 -17.78 -34.21 -32.62
CA ALA A 520 -19.15 -34.35 -32.11
C ALA A 520 -20.17 -34.13 -33.22
N ASP A 521 -20.00 -33.10 -34.05
CA ASP A 521 -20.88 -32.84 -35.21
C ASP A 521 -20.94 -34.05 -36.16
N LYS A 522 -19.79 -34.69 -36.46
CA LYS A 522 -19.72 -35.88 -37.31
C LYS A 522 -20.35 -37.13 -36.67
N LEU A 523 -20.33 -37.21 -35.34
CA LEU A 523 -21.00 -38.28 -34.58
C LEU A 523 -22.50 -38.05 -34.40
N GLY A 524 -23.02 -36.88 -34.80
CA GLY A 524 -24.44 -36.52 -34.64
C GLY A 524 -24.78 -36.04 -33.22
N LEU A 525 -23.79 -35.70 -32.40
CA LEU A 525 -24.01 -35.08 -31.09
C LEU A 525 -24.20 -33.57 -31.29
N SER A 526 -25.26 -32.98 -30.70
CA SER A 526 -25.45 -31.54 -30.77
C SER A 526 -24.36 -30.77 -30.00
N ARG A 527 -24.08 -29.53 -30.44
CA ARG A 527 -23.06 -28.67 -29.80
C ARG A 527 -23.44 -28.29 -28.40
N GLU A 528 -24.77 -28.09 -28.14
CA GLU A 528 -25.28 -27.81 -26.79
C GLU A 528 -25.03 -28.99 -25.85
N ALA A 529 -25.35 -30.20 -26.28
CA ALA A 529 -25.13 -31.41 -25.48
C ALA A 529 -23.63 -31.66 -25.24
N MET A 530 -22.76 -31.41 -26.23
CA MET A 530 -21.31 -31.47 -26.10
C MET A 530 -20.82 -30.46 -25.07
N TYR A 531 -21.28 -29.21 -25.13
CA TYR A 531 -20.91 -28.16 -24.19
C TYR A 531 -21.37 -28.51 -22.76
N ASP A 532 -22.63 -28.89 -22.58
CA ASP A 532 -23.21 -29.21 -21.26
C ASP A 532 -22.43 -30.32 -20.55
N VAL A 533 -21.99 -31.33 -21.29
CA VAL A 533 -21.19 -32.41 -20.74
C VAL A 533 -19.78 -31.94 -20.41
N VAL A 534 -19.07 -31.35 -21.36
CA VAL A 534 -17.64 -31.08 -21.20
C VAL A 534 -17.37 -29.91 -20.25
N SER A 535 -18.25 -28.89 -20.23
CA SER A 535 -18.11 -27.74 -19.32
C SER A 535 -18.16 -28.13 -17.83
N THR A 536 -18.75 -29.29 -17.51
CA THR A 536 -18.90 -29.81 -16.13
C THR A 536 -18.13 -31.09 -15.87
N SER A 537 -17.34 -31.57 -16.84
CA SER A 537 -16.61 -32.83 -16.77
C SER A 537 -15.09 -32.62 -16.85
N SER A 538 -14.32 -33.69 -16.81
CA SER A 538 -12.84 -33.67 -16.81
C SER A 538 -12.19 -33.07 -18.07
N GLY A 539 -12.93 -32.88 -19.15
CA GLY A 539 -12.47 -32.19 -20.36
C GLY A 539 -12.56 -30.66 -20.30
N GLN A 540 -12.99 -30.09 -19.17
CA GLN A 540 -13.14 -28.66 -18.99
C GLN A 540 -11.84 -27.90 -19.26
N SER A 541 -11.96 -26.75 -19.92
CA SER A 541 -10.87 -25.78 -20.12
C SER A 541 -11.46 -24.38 -20.26
N TRP A 542 -10.63 -23.33 -20.13
CA TRP A 542 -11.04 -21.96 -20.37
C TRP A 542 -11.60 -21.77 -21.80
N SER A 543 -10.99 -22.44 -22.79
CA SER A 543 -11.46 -22.45 -24.18
C SER A 543 -12.87 -23.07 -24.34
N MET A 544 -13.30 -23.92 -23.41
CA MET A 544 -14.65 -24.48 -23.37
C MET A 544 -15.62 -23.58 -22.61
N THR A 545 -15.27 -23.18 -21.38
CA THR A 545 -16.23 -22.58 -20.44
C THR A 545 -16.35 -21.07 -20.53
N THR A 546 -15.35 -20.38 -21.11
CA THR A 546 -15.30 -18.91 -21.15
C THR A 546 -15.19 -18.37 -22.58
N TYR A 547 -14.56 -19.11 -23.47
CA TYR A 547 -14.24 -18.65 -24.83
C TYR A 547 -14.58 -19.72 -25.88
N CYS A 548 -15.82 -20.23 -25.82
CA CYS A 548 -16.25 -21.34 -26.64
C CYS A 548 -16.13 -21.02 -28.15
N PRO A 549 -15.45 -21.91 -28.95
CA PRO A 549 -15.28 -21.67 -30.38
C PRO A 549 -16.56 -21.97 -31.20
N ALA A 550 -17.60 -22.60 -30.61
CA ALA A 550 -18.83 -22.96 -31.28
C ALA A 550 -19.86 -21.83 -31.14
N PRO A 551 -20.32 -21.20 -32.25
CA PRO A 551 -21.33 -20.13 -32.20
C PRO A 551 -22.64 -20.57 -31.54
N GLY A 552 -23.23 -19.69 -30.74
CA GLY A 552 -24.50 -19.91 -30.06
C GLY A 552 -24.46 -20.87 -28.88
N VAL A 553 -23.25 -21.29 -28.45
CA VAL A 553 -23.09 -22.28 -27.39
C VAL A 553 -22.20 -21.69 -26.26
N GLY A 554 -22.69 -21.80 -25.01
CA GLY A 554 -21.96 -21.28 -23.85
C GLY A 554 -22.03 -19.74 -23.71
N PRO A 555 -21.09 -19.13 -22.95
CA PRO A 555 -21.00 -17.68 -22.84
C PRO A 555 -20.65 -17.02 -24.17
N GLN A 556 -21.12 -15.78 -24.36
CA GLN A 556 -20.81 -15.00 -25.57
C GLN A 556 -19.29 -14.90 -25.81
N SER A 557 -18.87 -15.23 -27.02
CA SER A 557 -17.48 -15.24 -27.43
C SER A 557 -17.31 -14.68 -28.84
N PRO A 558 -16.11 -14.45 -29.36
CA PRO A 558 -15.88 -14.03 -30.74
C PRO A 558 -16.50 -14.96 -31.81
N SER A 559 -16.74 -16.23 -31.51
CA SER A 559 -17.44 -17.14 -32.42
C SER A 559 -18.87 -16.67 -32.75
N ASP A 560 -19.53 -15.96 -31.82
CA ASP A 560 -20.88 -15.39 -32.02
C ASP A 560 -20.87 -14.11 -32.85
N ASN A 561 -19.70 -13.55 -33.13
CA ASN A 561 -19.53 -12.35 -33.94
C ASN A 561 -18.59 -12.61 -35.13
N ASP A 562 -18.87 -13.68 -35.88
CA ASP A 562 -18.15 -14.09 -37.08
C ASP A 562 -16.60 -14.15 -36.88
N TYR A 563 -16.18 -14.55 -35.68
CA TYR A 563 -14.77 -14.65 -35.27
C TYR A 563 -13.99 -13.33 -35.46
N GLN A 564 -14.65 -12.19 -35.24
CA GLN A 564 -13.95 -10.91 -35.08
C GLN A 564 -12.99 -11.01 -33.89
N PRO A 565 -11.72 -10.61 -34.04
CA PRO A 565 -10.70 -10.99 -33.07
C PRO A 565 -10.86 -10.28 -31.72
N GLY A 566 -11.13 -11.04 -30.66
CA GLY A 566 -10.82 -10.68 -29.29
C GLY A 566 -9.34 -10.93 -28.98
N PHE A 567 -8.82 -12.06 -29.52
CA PHE A 567 -7.39 -12.39 -29.55
C PHE A 567 -7.04 -13.00 -30.93
N ALA A 568 -6.29 -12.24 -31.73
CA ALA A 568 -6.01 -12.61 -33.11
C ALA A 568 -5.13 -13.87 -33.22
N ALA A 569 -5.40 -14.70 -34.23
CA ALA A 569 -4.62 -15.92 -34.52
C ALA A 569 -3.14 -15.63 -34.77
N ASP A 570 -2.81 -14.46 -35.35
CA ASP A 570 -1.42 -13.99 -35.53
C ASP A 570 -0.68 -13.84 -34.19
N LEU A 571 -1.37 -13.31 -33.17
CA LEU A 571 -0.82 -13.14 -31.82
C LEU A 571 -0.66 -14.49 -31.11
N MET A 572 -1.60 -15.41 -31.29
CA MET A 572 -1.48 -16.78 -30.81
C MET A 572 -0.28 -17.48 -31.44
N LEU A 573 -0.11 -17.37 -32.76
CA LEU A 573 1.05 -17.92 -33.46
C LEU A 573 2.37 -17.34 -32.96
N LYS A 574 2.42 -16.01 -32.75
CA LYS A 574 3.60 -15.35 -32.16
C LYS A 574 3.93 -15.94 -30.80
N ASP A 575 2.96 -16.09 -29.93
CA ASP A 575 3.18 -16.59 -28.56
C ASP A 575 3.57 -18.08 -28.54
N LEU A 576 3.02 -18.89 -29.44
CA LEU A 576 3.43 -20.28 -29.63
C LEU A 576 4.87 -20.37 -30.16
N ARG A 577 5.29 -19.51 -31.09
CA ARG A 577 6.68 -19.43 -31.56
C ARG A 577 7.64 -19.09 -30.40
N LEU A 578 7.29 -18.11 -29.58
CA LEU A 578 8.09 -17.77 -28.39
C LEU A 578 8.20 -18.97 -27.43
N SER A 579 7.10 -19.71 -27.20
CA SER A 579 7.14 -20.88 -26.33
C SER A 579 8.02 -22.00 -26.87
N GLN A 580 8.01 -22.26 -28.18
CA GLN A 580 8.86 -23.30 -28.82
C GLN A 580 10.32 -22.87 -28.90
N GLN A 581 10.60 -21.57 -29.09
CA GLN A 581 11.95 -21.05 -29.00
C GLN A 581 12.50 -21.25 -27.58
N ALA A 582 11.75 -20.83 -26.55
CA ALA A 582 12.17 -21.01 -25.15
C ALA A 582 12.35 -22.50 -24.79
N ALA A 583 11.46 -23.40 -25.27
CA ALA A 583 11.60 -24.82 -25.07
C ALA A 583 12.91 -25.38 -25.67
N SER A 584 13.26 -24.91 -26.87
CA SER A 584 14.53 -25.29 -27.53
C SER A 584 15.77 -24.78 -26.78
N GLU A 585 15.71 -23.57 -26.20
CA GLU A 585 16.82 -22.96 -25.46
C GLU A 585 17.15 -23.72 -24.16
N VAL A 586 16.12 -24.34 -23.55
CA VAL A 586 16.25 -25.06 -22.26
C VAL A 586 16.16 -26.58 -22.42
N ASP A 587 16.18 -27.10 -23.67
CA ASP A 587 16.07 -28.52 -24.01
C ASP A 587 14.81 -29.20 -23.42
N ALA A 588 13.67 -28.51 -23.50
CA ALA A 588 12.38 -29.02 -23.04
C ALA A 588 11.60 -29.66 -24.20
N ASP A 589 11.07 -30.87 -23.98
CA ASP A 589 10.22 -31.57 -24.96
C ASP A 589 8.77 -31.15 -24.83
N THR A 590 8.25 -30.42 -25.82
CA THR A 590 6.87 -29.88 -25.84
C THR A 590 6.14 -30.23 -27.16
N PRO A 591 5.91 -31.52 -27.45
CA PRO A 591 5.36 -31.96 -28.75
C PRO A 591 3.97 -31.42 -29.04
N LEU A 592 3.10 -31.23 -28.05
CA LEU A 592 1.78 -30.64 -28.25
C LEU A 592 1.87 -29.13 -28.55
N GLY A 593 2.79 -28.43 -27.90
CA GLY A 593 3.10 -27.02 -28.21
C GLY A 593 3.60 -26.85 -29.64
N GLN A 594 4.50 -27.72 -30.09
CA GLN A 594 4.99 -27.75 -31.46
C GLN A 594 3.85 -28.02 -32.45
N ALA A 595 3.00 -29.02 -32.20
CA ALA A 595 1.87 -29.35 -33.07
C ALA A 595 0.87 -28.19 -33.16
N ALA A 596 0.59 -27.53 -32.03
CA ALA A 596 -0.27 -26.33 -31.97
C ALA A 596 0.33 -25.19 -32.82
N MET A 597 1.61 -24.90 -32.64
CA MET A 597 2.32 -23.90 -33.44
C MET A 597 2.22 -24.16 -34.93
N ASP A 598 2.45 -25.42 -35.39
CA ASP A 598 2.37 -25.79 -36.79
C ASP A 598 0.96 -25.66 -37.36
N LEU A 599 -0.08 -25.96 -36.57
CA LEU A 599 -1.49 -25.79 -36.96
C LEU A 599 -1.86 -24.30 -37.09
N TYR A 600 -1.49 -23.47 -36.13
CA TYR A 600 -1.73 -22.03 -36.23
C TYR A 600 -0.90 -21.36 -37.32
N ARG A 601 0.34 -21.82 -37.56
CA ARG A 601 1.16 -21.35 -38.69
C ARG A 601 0.46 -21.58 -40.02
N ARG A 602 -0.04 -22.80 -40.26
CA ARG A 602 -0.79 -23.10 -41.49
C ARG A 602 -2.05 -22.27 -41.60
N PHE A 603 -2.80 -22.14 -40.49
CA PHE A 603 -4.01 -21.37 -40.46
C PHE A 603 -3.79 -19.90 -40.81
N VAL A 604 -2.76 -19.27 -40.23
CA VAL A 604 -2.45 -17.83 -40.42
C VAL A 604 -1.78 -17.59 -41.78
N GLU A 605 -0.78 -18.43 -42.18
CA GLU A 605 0.06 -18.15 -43.33
C GLU A 605 -0.43 -18.77 -44.64
N GLU A 606 -1.24 -19.84 -44.59
CA GLU A 606 -1.63 -20.62 -45.74
C GLU A 606 -3.17 -20.69 -45.96
N GLU A 607 -3.99 -20.34 -44.97
CA GLU A 607 -5.44 -20.62 -44.98
C GLU A 607 -6.32 -19.39 -44.63
N ASP A 608 -5.86 -18.15 -44.89
CA ASP A 608 -6.58 -16.87 -44.63
C ASP A 608 -7.02 -16.66 -43.19
N GLY A 609 -6.34 -17.23 -42.20
CA GLY A 609 -6.60 -17.05 -40.79
C GLY A 609 -6.04 -15.76 -40.18
N ALA A 610 -5.21 -15.04 -40.92
CA ALA A 610 -4.63 -13.78 -40.49
C ALA A 610 -5.72 -12.75 -40.15
N GLY A 611 -5.59 -12.07 -38.99
CA GLY A 611 -6.57 -11.07 -38.53
C GLY A 611 -7.90 -11.64 -38.04
N ARG A 612 -8.12 -12.95 -38.03
CA ARG A 612 -9.26 -13.62 -37.40
C ARG A 612 -8.98 -13.99 -35.96
N ASP A 613 -10.03 -14.21 -35.18
CA ASP A 613 -9.87 -14.72 -33.82
C ASP A 613 -9.22 -16.11 -33.80
N PHE A 614 -8.40 -16.40 -32.78
CA PHE A 614 -7.72 -17.69 -32.66
C PHE A 614 -8.68 -18.89 -32.51
N SER A 615 -9.92 -18.65 -32.08
CA SER A 615 -11.00 -19.65 -32.01
C SER A 615 -11.57 -20.03 -33.38
N ALA A 616 -11.25 -19.26 -34.44
CA ALA A 616 -11.65 -19.58 -35.83
C ALA A 616 -11.00 -20.86 -36.40
N MET A 617 -10.26 -21.58 -35.59
CA MET A 617 -9.82 -22.95 -35.88
C MET A 617 -10.98 -23.93 -36.04
N LEU A 618 -12.15 -23.70 -35.41
CA LEU A 618 -13.31 -24.60 -35.55
C LEU A 618 -13.82 -24.71 -36.99
N PRO A 619 -14.16 -23.63 -37.73
CA PRO A 619 -14.56 -23.72 -39.14
C PRO A 619 -13.53 -24.44 -40.01
N ARG A 620 -12.24 -24.33 -39.73
CA ARG A 620 -11.17 -25.03 -40.41
C ARG A 620 -11.28 -26.56 -40.29
N PHE A 621 -11.61 -27.06 -39.08
CA PHE A 621 -11.79 -28.50 -38.85
C PHE A 621 -13.12 -29.03 -39.39
N GLU A 622 -14.13 -28.21 -39.47
CA GLU A 622 -15.44 -28.57 -40.07
C GLU A 622 -15.34 -28.81 -41.58
N THR A 623 -14.52 -28.00 -42.27
CA THR A 623 -14.34 -28.10 -43.75
C THR A 623 -13.41 -29.23 -44.14
N ARG A 624 -12.42 -29.59 -43.33
CA ARG A 624 -11.49 -30.70 -43.62
C ARG A 624 -12.12 -32.07 -43.33
N GLY A 625 -12.79 -32.61 -44.25
CA GLY A 625 -13.41 -33.94 -44.17
C GLY A 625 -14.60 -34.13 -45.11
N ARG A 626 -14.82 -33.14 -45.95
CA ARG A 626 -15.75 -33.22 -47.07
C ARG A 626 -15.07 -33.43 -48.40
N GLY A 627 -13.75 -33.73 -48.41
CA GLY A 627 -12.94 -34.06 -49.56
C GLY A 627 -12.54 -35.50 -49.60
#